data_9f78fd947eda509f42a3fc01d4704ef6
#
_entry.id   9f78fd947eda509f42a3fc01d4704ef6
#
_cell.length_a   1.000
_cell.length_b   1.000
_cell.length_c   1.000
_cell.angle_alpha   90.00
_cell.angle_beta   90.00
_cell.angle_gamma   90.00
#
_symmetry.space_group_name_H-M   'P 1'
#
loop_
_entity.id
_entity.type
_entity.pdbx_description
1 polymer ?
#
loop_
_entity_poly.entity_id
_entity_poly.type
_entity_poly.pdbx_seq_one_letter_code
_entity_poly.pdbx_strand_id
1 'polypeptide(L)'
;MQVSKALAAAAMVIGVAGGSYGLASAATGTGTTTTTTPSTQAAAPSPQQPWGGRRSDETPLTGDALAKVTAVANAQVPGGTVVRVETDADGNAKYEAHMTKADGTPVTVYVDANYNFVSVQTRP
;
A
#
# COMPACT_ATOMS: atom_id res chain seq x y z
N MET A 1 37.63 -19.16 -19.65
CA MET A 1 37.54 -17.76 -19.14
C MET A 1 36.42 -17.69 -18.13
N GLN A 2 36.76 -17.68 -16.87
CA GLN A 2 35.78 -17.51 -15.78
C GLN A 2 35.70 -16.04 -15.41
N VAL A 3 34.52 -15.46 -15.53
CA VAL A 3 34.26 -14.09 -15.10
C VAL A 3 33.60 -14.16 -13.73
N SER A 4 34.39 -13.93 -12.69
CA SER A 4 33.90 -13.83 -11.32
C SER A 4 33.10 -12.53 -11.13
N LYS A 5 31.82 -12.64 -10.88
CA LYS A 5 31.01 -11.49 -10.47
C LYS A 5 31.11 -11.32 -8.96
N ALA A 6 31.80 -10.27 -8.55
CA ALA A 6 31.84 -9.85 -7.15
C ALA A 6 30.49 -9.27 -6.74
N LEU A 7 29.88 -9.86 -5.72
CA LEU A 7 28.74 -9.28 -5.02
C LEU A 7 29.25 -8.26 -4.01
N ALA A 8 28.94 -7.00 -4.22
CA ALA A 8 29.11 -5.98 -3.20
C ALA A 8 27.84 -5.92 -2.36
N ALA A 9 27.92 -6.40 -1.14
CA ALA A 9 26.87 -6.21 -0.13
C ALA A 9 27.09 -4.85 0.55
N ALA A 10 26.21 -3.91 0.30
CA ALA A 10 26.16 -2.67 1.05
C ALA A 10 25.21 -2.84 2.24
N ALA A 11 25.77 -2.95 3.43
CA ALA A 11 25.01 -2.91 4.68
C ALA A 11 24.71 -1.45 5.04
N MET A 12 23.44 -1.05 4.99
CA MET A 12 22.99 0.21 5.57
C MET A 12 22.60 -0.03 7.02
N VAL A 13 23.38 0.55 7.93
CA VAL A 13 23.02 0.66 9.34
C VAL A 13 22.20 1.93 9.53
N ILE A 14 20.93 1.78 9.81
CA ILE A 14 20.06 2.89 10.21
C ILE A 14 20.09 2.97 11.72
N GLY A 15 20.78 3.99 12.24
CA GLY A 15 20.79 4.32 13.65
C GLY A 15 19.45 4.97 14.04
N VAL A 16 18.71 4.32 14.92
CA VAL A 16 17.53 4.88 15.57
C VAL A 16 17.99 5.61 16.82
N ALA A 17 18.01 6.93 16.78
CA ALA A 17 18.18 7.75 17.96
C ALA A 17 16.87 7.82 18.72
N GLY A 18 16.79 7.11 19.85
CA GLY A 18 15.68 7.18 20.78
C GLY A 18 15.69 8.52 21.53
N GLY A 19 14.63 9.28 21.39
CA GLY A 19 14.34 10.45 22.22
C GLY A 19 13.10 10.17 23.07
N SER A 20 13.29 9.65 24.25
CA SER A 20 12.24 9.51 25.25
C SER A 20 12.23 10.76 26.12
N TYR A 21 11.17 11.56 26.02
CA TYR A 21 10.93 12.63 26.97
C TYR A 21 9.64 12.33 27.74
N GLY A 22 9.81 11.62 28.83
CA GLY A 22 8.78 11.54 29.86
C GLY A 22 8.87 12.76 30.75
N LEU A 23 7.87 13.59 30.77
CA LEU A 23 7.62 14.53 31.84
C LEU A 23 6.31 14.17 32.50
N ALA A 24 6.42 13.41 33.55
CA ALA A 24 5.35 13.25 34.49
C ALA A 24 5.28 14.49 35.36
N SER A 25 4.31 15.34 35.14
CA SER A 25 3.91 16.34 36.13
C SER A 25 2.72 15.82 36.88
N ALA A 26 2.96 15.41 38.11
CA ALA A 26 1.91 15.13 39.05
C ALA A 26 1.28 16.45 39.51
N ALA A 27 0.07 16.70 39.10
CA ALA A 27 -0.78 17.71 39.70
C ALA A 27 -1.88 17.01 40.46
N THR A 28 -1.81 17.07 41.76
CA THR A 28 -2.89 16.72 42.68
C THR A 28 -4.00 17.78 42.55
N GLY A 29 -5.12 17.39 42.04
CA GLY A 29 -6.33 18.24 41.91
C GLY A 29 -7.55 17.35 41.97
N THR A 30 -8.29 17.55 43.01
CA THR A 30 -9.58 16.97 43.40
C THR A 30 -10.61 16.98 42.27
N GLY A 31 -11.19 15.80 41.99
CA GLY A 31 -12.56 15.57 41.57
C GLY A 31 -13.18 16.41 40.47
N THR A 32 -13.41 15.77 39.33
CA THR A 32 -14.70 15.82 38.63
C THR A 32 -14.58 14.72 37.54
N THR A 33 -15.38 13.68 37.66
CA THR A 33 -15.57 12.68 36.61
C THR A 33 -16.29 13.34 35.44
N THR A 34 -15.53 13.90 34.52
CA THR A 34 -16.03 14.21 33.18
C THR A 34 -15.89 12.94 32.38
N THR A 35 -17.02 12.32 32.11
CA THR A 35 -17.17 11.26 31.13
C THR A 35 -16.75 11.87 29.78
N THR A 36 -15.50 11.67 29.40
CA THR A 36 -15.03 11.94 28.04
C THR A 36 -15.66 10.90 27.15
N THR A 37 -16.78 11.26 26.54
CA THR A 37 -17.29 10.61 25.35
C THR A 37 -16.13 10.52 24.36
N PRO A 38 -15.77 9.32 23.82
CA PRO A 38 -14.78 9.26 22.76
C PRO A 38 -15.31 10.10 21.61
N SER A 39 -14.67 11.25 21.40
CA SER A 39 -14.90 12.04 20.21
C SER A 39 -14.53 11.15 19.04
N THR A 40 -15.53 10.69 18.29
CA THR A 40 -15.32 10.06 17.00
C THR A 40 -14.72 11.16 16.12
N GLN A 41 -13.40 11.23 16.12
CA GLN A 41 -12.68 12.10 15.22
C GLN A 41 -13.07 11.64 13.83
N ALA A 42 -13.91 12.41 13.16
CA ALA A 42 -14.25 12.18 11.77
C ALA A 42 -12.92 12.09 11.02
N ALA A 43 -12.63 10.91 10.45
CA ALA A 43 -11.47 10.73 9.62
C ALA A 43 -11.48 11.83 8.57
N ALA A 44 -10.39 12.58 8.46
CA ALA A 44 -10.23 13.56 7.41
C ALA A 44 -10.52 12.85 6.08
N PRO A 45 -11.24 13.48 5.14
CA PRO A 45 -11.51 12.86 3.85
C PRO A 45 -10.17 12.47 3.23
N SER A 46 -9.95 11.19 3.08
CA SER A 46 -8.80 10.69 2.35
C SER A 46 -8.84 11.30 0.96
N PRO A 47 -7.70 11.78 0.41
CA PRO A 47 -7.68 12.27 -0.95
C PRO A 47 -8.34 11.22 -1.83
N GLN A 48 -9.34 11.61 -2.60
CA GLN A 48 -10.11 10.70 -3.45
C GLN A 48 -9.14 10.00 -4.38
N GLN A 49 -8.95 8.71 -4.14
CA GLN A 49 -8.12 7.91 -5.02
C GLN A 49 -8.84 7.75 -6.35
N PRO A 50 -8.14 7.88 -7.49
CA PRO A 50 -8.76 7.80 -8.82
C PRO A 50 -9.53 6.50 -9.07
N TRP A 51 -9.22 5.45 -8.32
CA TRP A 51 -9.90 4.14 -8.40
C TRP A 51 -11.10 4.00 -7.45
N GLY A 52 -11.46 5.06 -6.73
CA GLY A 52 -12.48 5.01 -5.68
C GLY A 52 -11.94 4.42 -4.37
N GLY A 53 -12.82 4.29 -3.37
CA GLY A 53 -12.51 3.61 -2.12
C GLY A 53 -12.39 2.09 -2.34
N ARG A 54 -11.75 1.40 -1.39
CA ARG A 54 -11.75 -0.07 -1.39
C ARG A 54 -13.18 -0.57 -1.26
N ARG A 55 -13.55 -1.53 -2.10
CA ARG A 55 -14.83 -2.20 -2.00
C ARG A 55 -14.79 -3.25 -0.89
N SER A 56 -15.92 -3.49 -0.27
CA SER A 56 -16.05 -4.47 0.82
C SER A 56 -15.89 -5.92 0.37
N ASP A 57 -16.08 -6.17 -0.93
CA ASP A 57 -15.96 -7.47 -1.60
C ASP A 57 -14.56 -7.72 -2.18
N GLU A 58 -13.65 -6.75 -2.09
CA GLU A 58 -12.25 -6.85 -2.50
C GLU A 58 -11.34 -7.10 -1.30
N THR A 59 -10.44 -8.07 -1.43
CA THR A 59 -9.51 -8.43 -0.37
C THR A 59 -8.08 -8.07 -0.78
N PRO A 60 -7.34 -7.30 0.06
CA PRO A 60 -5.92 -7.02 -0.21
C PRO A 60 -5.12 -8.31 -0.30
N LEU A 61 -4.25 -8.39 -1.31
CA LEU A 61 -3.31 -9.49 -1.43
C LEU A 61 -2.17 -9.33 -0.43
N THR A 62 -1.67 -10.48 0.02
CA THR A 62 -0.51 -10.58 0.91
C THR A 62 0.42 -11.71 0.45
N GLY A 63 1.65 -11.75 0.98
CA GLY A 63 2.60 -12.83 0.73
C GLY A 63 2.95 -13.01 -0.76
N ASP A 64 3.05 -14.26 -1.19
CA ASP A 64 3.47 -14.62 -2.55
C ASP A 64 2.52 -14.11 -3.63
N ALA A 65 1.22 -14.10 -3.37
CA ALA A 65 0.23 -13.58 -4.31
C ALA A 65 0.46 -12.09 -4.60
N LEU A 66 0.67 -11.28 -3.54
CA LEU A 66 1.02 -9.88 -3.68
C LEU A 66 2.29 -9.69 -4.50
N ALA A 67 3.35 -10.45 -4.20
CA ALA A 67 4.63 -10.34 -4.90
C ALA A 67 4.50 -10.66 -6.40
N LYS A 68 3.79 -11.73 -6.74
CA LYS A 68 3.60 -12.16 -8.12
C LYS A 68 2.75 -11.18 -8.93
N VAL A 69 1.62 -10.73 -8.38
CA VAL A 69 0.76 -9.75 -9.05
C VAL A 69 1.49 -8.42 -9.22
N THR A 70 2.23 -7.97 -8.21
CA THR A 70 3.05 -6.76 -8.27
C THR A 70 4.12 -6.86 -9.37
N ALA A 71 4.78 -8.01 -9.51
CA ALA A 71 5.77 -8.23 -10.55
C ALA A 71 5.16 -8.14 -11.96
N VAL A 72 4.00 -8.76 -12.16
CA VAL A 72 3.25 -8.68 -13.44
C VAL A 72 2.85 -7.23 -13.72
N ALA A 73 2.29 -6.55 -12.73
CA ALA A 73 1.85 -5.17 -12.88
C ALA A 73 3.00 -4.21 -13.26
N ASN A 74 4.14 -4.33 -12.59
CA ASN A 74 5.34 -3.53 -12.90
C ASN A 74 5.89 -3.83 -14.31
N ALA A 75 5.79 -5.06 -14.78
CA ALA A 75 6.22 -5.43 -16.13
C ALA A 75 5.31 -4.78 -17.20
N GLN A 76 4.03 -4.62 -16.92
CA GLN A 76 3.06 -4.02 -17.85
C GLN A 76 3.06 -2.50 -17.82
N VAL A 77 3.43 -1.90 -16.69
CA VAL A 77 3.47 -0.44 -16.50
C VAL A 77 4.87 -0.02 -16.01
N PRO A 78 5.87 -0.04 -16.89
CA PRO A 78 7.24 0.33 -16.54
C PRO A 78 7.30 1.77 -16.00
N GLY A 79 8.00 1.96 -14.88
CA GLY A 79 8.11 3.27 -14.23
C GLY A 79 6.85 3.72 -13.48
N GLY A 80 5.81 2.90 -13.44
CA GLY A 80 4.62 3.18 -12.67
C GLY A 80 4.81 2.86 -11.18
N THR A 81 3.90 3.38 -10.37
CA THR A 81 3.84 3.13 -8.93
C THR A 81 2.63 2.26 -8.61
N VAL A 82 2.84 1.14 -7.93
CA VAL A 82 1.75 0.31 -7.42
C VAL A 82 1.16 0.97 -6.18
N VAL A 83 -0.15 1.21 -6.19
CA VAL A 83 -0.88 1.85 -5.09
C VAL A 83 -1.52 0.82 -4.18
N ARG A 84 -2.19 -0.18 -4.77
CA ARG A 84 -2.76 -1.31 -4.03
C ARG A 84 -2.93 -2.50 -4.94
N VAL A 85 -2.96 -3.70 -4.35
CA VAL A 85 -3.17 -4.96 -5.04
C VAL A 85 -4.21 -5.76 -4.26
N GLU A 86 -5.27 -6.19 -4.94
CA GLU A 86 -6.41 -6.85 -4.31
C GLU A 86 -7.07 -7.88 -5.23
N THR A 87 -8.02 -8.62 -4.70
CA THR A 87 -8.86 -9.49 -5.53
C THR A 87 -9.81 -8.63 -6.37
N ASP A 88 -10.01 -9.03 -7.63
CA ASP A 88 -11.00 -8.36 -8.49
C ASP A 88 -12.41 -8.89 -8.18
N ALA A 89 -13.29 -7.99 -7.78
CA ALA A 89 -14.70 -8.28 -7.52
C ALA A 89 -15.62 -8.01 -8.74
N ASP A 90 -15.10 -7.32 -9.75
CA ASP A 90 -15.85 -6.94 -10.95
C ASP A 90 -15.89 -8.06 -12.00
N GLY A 91 -15.13 -9.14 -11.81
CA GLY A 91 -15.12 -10.30 -12.69
C GLY A 91 -14.27 -10.13 -13.95
N ASN A 92 -13.40 -9.13 -14.00
CA ASN A 92 -12.47 -8.94 -15.13
C ASN A 92 -11.32 -9.97 -15.11
N ALA A 93 -10.89 -10.34 -13.89
CA ALA A 93 -9.82 -11.29 -13.67
C ALA A 93 -9.93 -11.93 -12.27
N LYS A 94 -8.86 -12.49 -11.74
CA LYS A 94 -8.81 -12.97 -10.35
C LYS A 94 -8.24 -11.90 -9.41
N TYR A 95 -7.28 -11.14 -9.90
CA TYR A 95 -6.58 -10.11 -9.15
C TYR A 95 -6.48 -8.82 -9.94
N GLU A 96 -6.40 -7.71 -9.22
CA GLU A 96 -6.17 -6.40 -9.81
C GLU A 96 -5.09 -5.63 -9.05
N ALA A 97 -4.29 -4.87 -9.79
CA ALA A 97 -3.31 -3.95 -9.25
C ALA A 97 -3.63 -2.53 -9.73
N HIS A 98 -3.93 -1.66 -8.78
CA HIS A 98 -4.12 -0.24 -9.06
C HIS A 98 -2.76 0.44 -9.07
N MET A 99 -2.47 1.12 -10.16
CA MET A 99 -1.18 1.77 -10.40
C MET A 99 -1.35 3.19 -10.90
N THR A 100 -0.32 3.99 -10.70
CA THR A 100 -0.18 5.29 -11.34
C THR A 100 1.01 5.22 -12.30
N LYS A 101 0.81 5.57 -13.57
CA LYS A 101 1.90 5.70 -14.53
C LYS A 101 2.87 6.82 -14.12
N ALA A 102 4.05 6.87 -14.73
CA ALA A 102 5.03 7.93 -14.50
C ALA A 102 4.50 9.34 -14.83
N ASP A 103 3.53 9.44 -15.74
CA ASP A 103 2.85 10.69 -16.10
C ASP A 103 1.68 11.06 -15.18
N GLY A 104 1.43 10.28 -14.11
CA GLY A 104 0.34 10.48 -13.17
C GLY A 104 -1.00 9.82 -13.57
N THR A 105 -1.07 9.18 -14.73
CA THR A 105 -2.31 8.54 -15.21
C THR A 105 -2.64 7.30 -14.37
N PRO A 106 -3.87 7.21 -13.79
CA PRO A 106 -4.29 6.03 -13.05
C PRO A 106 -4.64 4.88 -13.99
N VAL A 107 -4.16 3.69 -13.68
CA VAL A 107 -4.44 2.45 -14.43
C VAL A 107 -4.71 1.29 -13.50
N THR A 108 -5.46 0.31 -13.97
CA THR A 108 -5.66 -0.97 -13.29
C THR A 108 -5.12 -2.09 -14.18
N VAL A 109 -4.22 -2.90 -13.65
CA VAL A 109 -3.69 -4.09 -14.29
C VAL A 109 -4.43 -5.30 -13.77
N TYR A 110 -4.99 -6.10 -14.66
CA TYR A 110 -5.72 -7.33 -14.33
C TYR A 110 -4.85 -8.55 -14.54
N VAL A 111 -4.91 -9.48 -13.58
CA VAL A 111 -4.08 -10.68 -13.52
C VAL A 111 -4.95 -11.89 -13.19
N ASP A 112 -4.78 -12.99 -13.91
CA ASP A 112 -5.56 -14.21 -13.72
C ASP A 112 -5.13 -15.03 -12.48
N ALA A 113 -5.84 -16.13 -12.22
CA ALA A 113 -5.55 -17.03 -11.10
C ALA A 113 -4.18 -17.72 -11.19
N ASN A 114 -3.59 -17.79 -12.37
CA ASN A 114 -2.27 -18.36 -12.62
C ASN A 114 -1.15 -17.30 -12.64
N TYR A 115 -1.49 -16.06 -12.27
CA TYR A 115 -0.61 -14.89 -12.28
C TYR A 115 -0.16 -14.47 -13.70
N ASN A 116 -0.98 -14.75 -14.72
CA ASN A 116 -0.74 -14.22 -16.06
C ASN A 116 -1.43 -12.88 -16.24
N PHE A 117 -0.82 -12.04 -17.05
CA PHE A 117 -1.40 -10.76 -17.45
C PHE A 117 -2.69 -10.98 -18.27
N VAL A 118 -3.74 -10.22 -17.96
CA VAL A 118 -5.00 -10.22 -18.69
C VAL A 118 -5.17 -8.94 -19.50
N SER A 119 -5.19 -7.79 -18.82
CA SER A 119 -5.37 -6.49 -19.47
C SER A 119 -4.93 -5.32 -18.60
N VAL A 120 -4.78 -4.16 -19.22
CA VAL A 120 -4.61 -2.87 -18.52
C VAL A 120 -5.77 -1.97 -18.91
N GLN A 121 -6.43 -1.40 -17.91
CA GLN A 121 -7.45 -0.37 -18.10
C GLN A 121 -6.93 0.97 -17.60
N THR A 122 -7.04 1.99 -18.44
CA THR A 122 -6.78 3.37 -18.04
C THR A 122 -8.07 3.97 -17.51
N ARG A 123 -8.01 4.59 -16.35
CA ARG A 123 -9.13 5.38 -15.85
C ARG A 123 -8.96 6.83 -16.26
N PRO A 124 -10.01 7.44 -16.80
CA PRO A 124 -10.01 8.87 -17.15
C PRO A 124 -10.02 9.75 -15.90
#